data_04559e7d924147222f8c7c0f57d0d01b
#
_entry.id   04559e7d924147222f8c7c0f57d0d01b
#
_cell.length_a   1.000
_cell.length_b   1.000
_cell.length_c   1.000
_cell.angle_alpha   90.00
_cell.angle_beta   90.00
_cell.angle_gamma   90.00
#
_symmetry.space_group_name_H-M   'P 1'
#
loop_
_entity.id
_entity.type
_entity.pdbx_description
1 polymer ?
#
loop_
_entity_poly.entity_id
_entity_poly.type
_entity_poly.pdbx_seq_one_letter_code
_entity_poly.pdbx_strand_id
1 'polypeptide(L)'
;AEAYYRFKNNLAVVNVTSGPGGTNAITGVYGAWVDSIGMVVISGQVKWETTVRSTALPLRQYGDQELDIEELVKPITKYTKMITEPKSIRYHLEKAFYIAKSGRPGPVWIDVPADIQNAEINPKKLLTYKPKKIVKKICTLKLMVRSFYVIIQSNVNLGKICFFFG
;
A
#
# COMPACT_ATOMS: atom_id res chain seq x y z
N ALA A 1 -4.08 -1.90 12.93
CA ALA A 1 -2.91 -1.36 12.21
C ALA A 1 -2.91 0.17 12.24
N GLU A 2 -4.00 0.80 11.84
CA GLU A 2 -4.13 2.26 11.78
C GLU A 2 -3.84 2.93 13.14
N ALA A 3 -4.53 2.51 14.21
CA ALA A 3 -4.32 3.04 15.55
C ALA A 3 -2.86 2.88 16.02
N TYR A 4 -2.24 1.74 15.70
CA TYR A 4 -0.84 1.51 16.01
C TYR A 4 0.08 2.51 15.30
N TYR A 5 -0.16 2.75 14.01
CA TYR A 5 0.63 3.74 13.25
C TYR A 5 0.47 5.14 13.84
N ARG A 6 -0.76 5.57 14.15
CA ARG A 6 -1.05 6.88 14.74
C ARG A 6 -0.34 7.06 16.09
N PHE A 7 -0.34 6.03 16.92
CA PHE A 7 0.24 6.09 18.26
C PHE A 7 1.77 5.94 18.26
N LYS A 8 2.32 5.03 17.47
CA LYS A 8 3.75 4.68 17.48
C LYS A 8 4.55 5.29 16.32
N ASN A 9 3.90 5.87 15.33
CA ASN A 9 4.52 6.32 14.07
C ASN A 9 5.37 5.22 13.41
N ASN A 10 4.91 3.99 13.50
CA ASN A 10 5.58 2.83 12.95
C ASN A 10 4.62 1.94 12.18
N LEU A 11 5.13 1.23 11.16
CA LEU A 11 4.30 0.36 10.35
C LEU A 11 3.74 -0.81 11.15
N ALA A 12 2.47 -1.10 10.95
CA ALA A 12 1.86 -2.35 11.34
C ALA A 12 1.66 -3.24 10.10
N VAL A 13 1.71 -4.54 10.31
CA VAL A 13 1.37 -5.55 9.31
C VAL A 13 -0.01 -6.12 9.62
N VAL A 14 -0.84 -6.22 8.59
CA VAL A 14 -2.15 -6.87 8.62
C VAL A 14 -2.07 -8.13 7.79
N ASN A 15 -2.42 -9.28 8.37
CA ASN A 15 -2.47 -10.54 7.64
C ASN A 15 -3.93 -10.98 7.49
N VAL A 16 -4.33 -11.31 6.27
CA VAL A 16 -5.70 -11.73 5.92
C VAL A 16 -5.68 -12.94 5.00
N THR A 17 -6.75 -13.70 4.98
CA THR A 17 -6.93 -14.79 4.01
C THR A 17 -7.41 -14.27 2.65
N SER A 18 -7.47 -15.14 1.65
CA SER A 18 -7.98 -14.84 0.31
C SER A 18 -9.46 -14.38 0.33
N GLY A 19 -9.93 -13.79 -0.76
CA GLY A 19 -11.32 -13.43 -0.99
C GLY A 19 -11.91 -12.57 0.12
N PRO A 20 -12.88 -13.11 0.92
CA PRO A 20 -13.58 -12.35 1.94
C PRO A 20 -12.67 -11.72 3.01
N GLY A 21 -11.53 -12.37 3.35
CA GLY A 21 -10.56 -11.80 4.26
C GLY A 21 -9.94 -10.52 3.72
N GLY A 22 -9.54 -10.53 2.45
CA GLY A 22 -9.04 -9.35 1.75
C GLY A 22 -10.10 -8.25 1.62
N THR A 23 -11.30 -8.58 1.13
CA THR A 23 -12.37 -7.58 0.93
C THR A 23 -12.79 -6.90 2.22
N ASN A 24 -12.87 -7.64 3.34
CA ASN A 24 -13.17 -7.07 4.64
C ASN A 24 -12.14 -6.06 5.13
N ALA A 25 -10.88 -6.18 4.70
CA ALA A 25 -9.84 -5.24 5.07
C ALA A 25 -9.85 -3.93 4.24
N ILE A 26 -10.51 -3.91 3.07
CA ILE A 26 -10.49 -2.78 2.14
C ILE A 26 -10.97 -1.49 2.79
N THR A 27 -12.01 -1.52 3.61
CA THR A 27 -12.51 -0.31 4.30
C THR A 27 -11.42 0.33 5.16
N GLY A 28 -10.69 -0.46 5.95
CA GLY A 28 -9.59 0.04 6.76
C GLY A 28 -8.40 0.53 5.93
N VAL A 29 -8.12 -0.13 4.81
CA VAL A 29 -7.07 0.27 3.87
C VAL A 29 -7.42 1.59 3.18
N TYR A 30 -8.67 1.78 2.80
CA TYR A 30 -9.15 3.05 2.24
C TYR A 30 -9.03 4.20 3.25
N GLY A 31 -9.43 3.99 4.51
CA GLY A 31 -9.21 4.97 5.58
C GLY A 31 -7.73 5.35 5.73
N ALA A 32 -6.85 4.35 5.74
CA ALA A 32 -5.41 4.58 5.80
C ALA A 32 -4.86 5.33 4.57
N TRP A 33 -5.42 5.07 3.40
CA TRP A 33 -5.07 5.78 2.15
C TRP A 33 -5.40 7.27 2.25
N VAL A 34 -6.62 7.59 2.67
CA VAL A 34 -7.11 8.98 2.79
C VAL A 34 -6.30 9.75 3.83
N ASP A 35 -6.06 9.14 4.98
CA ASP A 35 -5.37 9.75 6.12
C ASP A 35 -3.83 9.68 6.05
N SER A 36 -3.28 9.17 4.94
CA SER A 36 -1.82 9.06 4.74
C SER A 36 -1.12 8.21 5.80
N ILE A 37 -1.76 7.10 6.18
CA ILE A 37 -1.27 6.16 7.18
C ILE A 37 -0.53 5.01 6.51
N GLY A 38 0.73 4.80 6.91
CA GLY A 38 1.52 3.67 6.43
C GLY A 38 1.04 2.37 7.07
N MET A 39 0.72 1.37 6.25
CA MET A 39 0.50 0.00 6.68
C MET A 39 0.89 -1.00 5.59
N VAL A 40 1.21 -2.20 5.99
CA VAL A 40 1.50 -3.32 5.08
C VAL A 40 0.41 -4.36 5.26
N VAL A 41 -0.32 -4.65 4.18
CA VAL A 41 -1.28 -5.75 4.16
C VAL A 41 -0.66 -6.92 3.41
N ILE A 42 -0.79 -8.11 3.98
CA ILE A 42 -0.39 -9.37 3.36
C ILE A 42 -1.62 -10.25 3.30
N SER A 43 -2.04 -10.62 2.10
CA SER A 43 -3.10 -11.60 1.90
C SER A 43 -2.56 -12.94 1.45
N GLY A 44 -3.16 -14.02 1.93
CA GLY A 44 -3.02 -15.32 1.29
C GLY A 44 -3.86 -15.39 0.03
N GLN A 45 -3.45 -16.22 -0.93
CA GLN A 45 -4.18 -16.51 -2.14
C GLN A 45 -4.23 -18.01 -2.36
N VAL A 46 -5.17 -18.50 -3.18
CA VAL A 46 -5.17 -19.87 -3.68
C VAL A 46 -3.87 -20.17 -4.43
N LYS A 47 -3.60 -21.41 -4.77
CA LYS A 47 -2.41 -21.75 -5.58
C LYS A 47 -2.43 -20.96 -6.89
N TRP A 48 -1.26 -20.55 -7.36
CA TRP A 48 -1.14 -19.78 -8.61
C TRP A 48 -1.90 -20.44 -9.77
N GLU A 49 -1.73 -21.73 -9.97
CA GLU A 49 -2.39 -22.47 -11.06
C GLU A 49 -3.91 -22.49 -11.01
N THR A 50 -4.52 -22.21 -9.84
CA THR A 50 -5.96 -22.12 -9.64
C THR A 50 -6.47 -20.66 -9.58
N THR A 51 -5.66 -19.71 -9.97
CA THR A 51 -6.10 -18.30 -10.13
C THR A 51 -6.65 -18.04 -11.53
N VAL A 52 -7.58 -17.12 -11.66
CA VAL A 52 -8.07 -16.66 -12.96
C VAL A 52 -6.92 -16.11 -13.82
N ARG A 53 -5.95 -15.44 -13.21
CA ARG A 53 -4.77 -14.90 -13.91
C ARG A 53 -3.95 -15.99 -14.61
N SER A 54 -3.91 -17.21 -14.07
CA SER A 54 -3.16 -18.32 -14.68
C SER A 54 -3.83 -18.85 -15.93
N THR A 55 -5.14 -18.73 -16.04
CA THR A 55 -5.93 -19.29 -17.16
C THR A 55 -5.99 -18.40 -18.39
N ALA A 56 -5.75 -17.08 -18.22
CA ALA A 56 -5.98 -16.04 -19.23
C ALA A 56 -7.43 -16.03 -19.79
N LEU A 57 -8.39 -16.66 -19.10
CA LEU A 57 -9.80 -16.70 -19.48
C LEU A 57 -10.58 -15.61 -18.74
N PRO A 58 -11.66 -15.07 -19.33
CA PRO A 58 -12.48 -14.04 -18.69
C PRO A 58 -13.42 -14.63 -17.62
N LEU A 59 -12.88 -15.35 -16.66
CA LEU A 59 -13.61 -15.94 -15.55
C LEU A 59 -13.74 -14.93 -14.42
N ARG A 60 -14.82 -15.01 -13.65
CA ARG A 60 -14.99 -14.22 -12.43
C ARG A 60 -14.28 -14.82 -11.23
N GLN A 61 -14.15 -16.14 -11.21
CA GLN A 61 -13.50 -16.93 -10.17
C GLN A 61 -13.11 -18.29 -10.75
N TYR A 62 -12.00 -18.85 -10.31
CA TYR A 62 -11.57 -20.21 -10.65
C TYR A 62 -11.27 -21.03 -9.39
N GLY A 63 -10.40 -20.55 -8.51
CA GLY A 63 -10.14 -21.17 -7.22
C GLY A 63 -11.20 -20.85 -6.17
N ASP A 64 -11.26 -21.65 -5.11
CA ASP A 64 -12.19 -21.44 -4.01
C ASP A 64 -11.88 -20.12 -3.28
N GLN A 65 -12.89 -19.25 -3.16
CA GLN A 65 -12.77 -17.91 -2.59
C GLN A 65 -11.67 -17.04 -3.24
N GLU A 66 -11.25 -17.39 -4.45
CA GLU A 66 -10.29 -16.57 -5.19
C GLU A 66 -10.86 -15.20 -5.51
N LEU A 67 -10.02 -14.21 -5.42
CA LEU A 67 -10.29 -12.84 -5.82
C LEU A 67 -9.00 -12.20 -6.32
N ASP A 68 -9.05 -11.49 -7.45
CA ASP A 68 -7.95 -10.65 -7.88
C ASP A 68 -7.88 -9.39 -7.01
N ILE A 69 -7.36 -9.56 -5.81
CA ILE A 69 -7.27 -8.47 -4.83
C ILE A 69 -6.32 -7.36 -5.29
N GLU A 70 -5.29 -7.69 -6.07
CA GLU A 70 -4.34 -6.70 -6.59
C GLU A 70 -5.04 -5.62 -7.41
N GLU A 71 -5.96 -6.00 -8.31
CA GLU A 71 -6.70 -5.03 -9.12
C GLU A 71 -7.71 -4.23 -8.30
N LEU A 72 -8.31 -4.82 -7.28
CA LEU A 72 -9.26 -4.11 -6.42
C LEU A 72 -8.61 -3.03 -5.55
N VAL A 73 -7.41 -3.31 -5.01
CA VAL A 73 -6.76 -2.39 -4.06
C VAL A 73 -5.77 -1.43 -4.72
N LYS A 74 -5.49 -1.61 -5.99
CA LYS A 74 -4.56 -0.78 -6.76
C LYS A 74 -4.83 0.74 -6.64
N PRO A 75 -6.07 1.24 -6.75
CA PRO A 75 -6.35 2.67 -6.63
C PRO A 75 -6.22 3.23 -5.20
N ILE A 76 -6.19 2.39 -4.20
CA ILE A 76 -6.15 2.78 -2.78
C ILE A 76 -4.86 2.31 -2.06
N THR A 77 -3.84 1.95 -2.83
CA THR A 77 -2.54 1.54 -2.29
C THR A 77 -1.41 2.20 -3.06
N LYS A 78 -0.30 2.43 -2.38
CA LYS A 78 0.92 2.97 -3.01
C LYS A 78 1.68 1.92 -3.81
N TYR A 79 1.50 0.68 -3.45
CA TYR A 79 2.11 -0.47 -4.09
C TYR A 79 1.28 -1.72 -3.80
N THR A 80 1.02 -2.48 -4.84
CA THR A 80 0.39 -3.79 -4.71
C THR A 80 1.10 -4.79 -5.62
N LYS A 81 1.20 -6.04 -5.18
CA LYS A 81 1.82 -7.10 -5.97
C LYS A 81 1.39 -8.49 -5.50
N MET A 82 0.88 -9.29 -6.43
CA MET A 82 0.79 -10.73 -6.25
C MET A 82 2.16 -11.36 -6.52
N ILE A 83 2.65 -12.16 -5.61
CA ILE A 83 3.95 -12.84 -5.73
C ILE A 83 3.78 -14.11 -6.54
N THR A 84 4.40 -14.17 -7.70
CA THR A 84 4.36 -15.34 -8.61
C THR A 84 5.67 -16.12 -8.62
N GLU A 85 6.75 -15.56 -8.09
CA GLU A 85 8.08 -16.15 -8.04
C GLU A 85 8.56 -16.16 -6.59
N PRO A 86 8.78 -17.34 -5.95
CA PRO A 86 9.17 -17.40 -4.52
C PRO A 86 10.45 -16.63 -4.20
N LYS A 87 11.41 -16.64 -5.11
CA LYS A 87 12.70 -15.94 -4.91
C LYS A 87 12.58 -14.43 -4.93
N SER A 88 11.47 -13.87 -5.41
CA SER A 88 11.20 -12.43 -5.46
C SER A 88 10.62 -11.85 -4.16
N ILE A 89 10.21 -12.71 -3.21
CA ILE A 89 9.48 -12.29 -2.00
C ILE A 89 10.25 -11.21 -1.20
N ARG A 90 11.53 -11.40 -0.98
CA ARG A 90 12.35 -10.45 -0.22
C ARG A 90 12.35 -9.06 -0.88
N TYR A 91 12.57 -9.02 -2.19
CA TYR A 91 12.56 -7.77 -2.94
C TYR A 91 11.23 -7.02 -2.80
N HIS A 92 10.11 -7.73 -2.94
CA HIS A 92 8.79 -7.14 -2.87
C HIS A 92 8.41 -6.68 -1.46
N LEU A 93 8.78 -7.45 -0.42
CA LEU A 93 8.58 -7.04 0.97
C LEU A 93 9.42 -5.80 1.31
N GLU A 94 10.74 -5.81 1.05
CA GLU A 94 11.59 -4.65 1.31
C GLU A 94 11.09 -3.39 0.57
N LYS A 95 10.64 -3.54 -0.68
CA LYS A 95 10.04 -2.47 -1.48
C LYS A 95 8.73 -1.97 -0.87
N ALA A 96 7.84 -2.87 -0.45
CA ALA A 96 6.58 -2.52 0.19
C ALA A 96 6.80 -1.72 1.48
N PHE A 97 7.66 -2.20 2.39
CA PHE A 97 8.01 -1.51 3.62
C PHE A 97 8.61 -0.11 3.37
N TYR A 98 9.48 0.01 2.38
CA TYR A 98 10.05 1.30 2.00
C TYR A 98 8.99 2.26 1.45
N ILE A 99 8.15 1.79 0.50
CA ILE A 99 7.14 2.62 -0.16
C ILE A 99 6.07 3.07 0.84
N ALA A 100 5.64 2.21 1.76
CA ALA A 100 4.65 2.55 2.77
C ALA A 100 5.02 3.79 3.59
N LYS A 101 6.32 3.98 3.87
CA LYS A 101 6.84 5.11 4.65
C LYS A 101 7.36 6.28 3.81
N SER A 102 7.70 6.06 2.54
CA SER A 102 8.38 7.06 1.71
C SER A 102 7.43 8.13 1.18
N GLY A 103 7.88 9.39 1.13
CA GLY A 103 7.06 10.50 0.65
C GLY A 103 5.81 10.70 1.52
N ARG A 104 4.63 10.83 0.91
CA ARG A 104 3.35 10.76 1.63
C ARG A 104 3.13 9.30 2.04
N PRO A 105 3.05 8.96 3.35
CA PRO A 105 2.81 7.60 3.78
C PRO A 105 1.48 7.05 3.24
N GLY A 106 1.36 5.73 3.19
CA GLY A 106 0.12 5.11 2.74
C GLY A 106 0.21 3.58 2.73
N PRO A 107 -0.92 2.89 2.57
CA PRO A 107 -0.97 1.44 2.58
C PRO A 107 -0.29 0.82 1.36
N VAL A 108 0.22 -0.39 1.54
CA VAL A 108 0.73 -1.28 0.50
C VAL A 108 0.14 -2.67 0.69
N TRP A 109 0.08 -3.45 -0.40
CA TRP A 109 -0.53 -4.77 -0.36
C TRP A 109 0.33 -5.81 -1.09
N ILE A 110 0.60 -6.93 -0.44
CA ILE A 110 1.29 -8.07 -1.03
C ILE A 110 0.36 -9.28 -0.94
N ASP A 111 0.10 -9.90 -2.08
CA ASP A 111 -0.74 -11.09 -2.19
C ASP A 111 0.15 -12.30 -2.46
N VAL A 112 0.01 -13.37 -1.66
CA VAL A 112 0.94 -14.51 -1.70
C VAL A 112 0.18 -15.81 -1.90
N PRO A 113 0.25 -16.43 -3.10
CA PRO A 113 -0.34 -17.73 -3.37
C PRO A 113 0.19 -18.84 -2.47
N ALA A 114 -0.65 -19.84 -2.16
CA ALA A 114 -0.36 -20.91 -1.22
C ALA A 114 0.85 -21.77 -1.61
N ASP A 115 1.03 -22.02 -2.90
CA ASP A 115 2.20 -22.73 -3.43
C ASP A 115 3.49 -21.91 -3.24
N ILE A 116 3.42 -20.59 -3.39
CA ILE A 116 4.53 -19.67 -3.13
C ILE A 116 4.88 -19.62 -1.64
N GLN A 117 3.87 -19.66 -0.74
CA GLN A 117 4.09 -19.69 0.71
C GLN A 117 4.82 -20.96 1.15
N ASN A 118 4.56 -22.10 0.49
CA ASN A 118 5.15 -23.39 0.82
C ASN A 118 6.48 -23.66 0.09
N ALA A 119 6.93 -22.76 -0.78
CA ALA A 119 8.16 -22.94 -1.53
C ALA A 119 9.40 -22.79 -0.65
N GLU A 120 10.34 -23.71 -0.80
CA GLU A 120 11.64 -23.61 -0.13
C GLU A 120 12.49 -22.51 -0.76
N ILE A 121 12.99 -21.61 0.07
CA ILE A 121 13.85 -20.51 -0.36
C ILE A 121 15.10 -20.42 0.51
N ASN A 122 16.21 -19.98 -0.07
CA ASN A 122 17.41 -19.63 0.67
C ASN A 122 17.46 -18.11 0.87
N PRO A 123 17.19 -17.58 2.09
CA PRO A 123 17.11 -16.15 2.34
C PRO A 123 18.37 -15.37 1.98
N LYS A 124 19.55 -16.00 2.05
CA LYS A 124 20.84 -15.35 1.75
C LYS A 124 21.06 -15.11 0.25
N LYS A 125 20.34 -15.85 -0.62
CA LYS A 125 20.49 -15.77 -2.08
C LYS A 125 19.39 -14.93 -2.74
N LEU A 126 18.47 -14.35 -1.96
CA LEU A 126 17.35 -13.56 -2.50
C LEU A 126 17.79 -12.16 -2.90
N LEU A 127 17.15 -11.65 -3.94
CA LEU A 127 17.36 -10.26 -4.39
C LEU A 127 16.89 -9.27 -3.32
N THR A 128 17.68 -8.24 -3.09
CA THR A 128 17.32 -7.14 -2.20
C THR A 128 16.79 -5.94 -2.98
N TYR A 129 15.87 -5.20 -2.38
CA TYR A 129 15.42 -3.93 -2.95
C TYR A 129 16.39 -2.81 -2.58
N LYS A 130 16.88 -2.08 -3.58
CA LYS A 130 17.68 -0.87 -3.39
C LYS A 130 16.84 0.35 -3.78
N PRO A 131 16.41 1.18 -2.84
CA PRO A 131 15.63 2.37 -3.17
C PRO A 131 16.47 3.34 -4.02
N LYS A 132 15.86 3.86 -5.10
CA LYS A 132 16.45 4.97 -5.82
C LYS A 132 16.45 6.21 -4.91
N LYS A 133 17.54 6.95 -4.84
CA LYS A 133 17.59 8.24 -4.12
C LYS A 133 16.49 9.15 -4.71
N ILE A 134 15.45 9.40 -3.93
CA ILE A 134 14.44 10.39 -4.31
C ILE A 134 15.09 11.75 -4.06
N VAL A 135 15.43 12.44 -5.14
CA VAL A 135 15.74 13.88 -5.05
C VAL A 135 14.44 14.53 -4.57
N LYS A 136 14.43 15.05 -3.35
CA LYS A 136 13.28 15.82 -2.85
C LYS A 136 13.12 17.03 -3.78
N LYS A 137 12.24 16.94 -4.77
CA LYS A 137 11.74 18.14 -5.42
C LYS A 137 11.01 18.94 -4.34
N ILE A 138 11.61 20.05 -3.92
CA ILE A 138 10.94 21.03 -3.05
C ILE A 138 9.68 21.42 -3.80
N CYS A 139 8.53 21.06 -3.26
CA CYS A 139 7.25 21.38 -3.89
C CYS A 139 7.09 22.91 -3.81
N THR A 140 7.18 23.57 -4.96
CA THR A 140 6.96 25.03 -5.11
C THR A 140 5.59 25.44 -4.56
N LEU A 141 4.65 24.51 -4.45
CA LEU A 141 3.35 24.72 -3.82
C LEU A 141 3.45 25.19 -2.37
N LYS A 142 4.48 24.79 -1.62
CA LYS A 142 4.67 25.22 -0.24
C LYS A 142 5.02 26.71 -0.13
N LEU A 143 5.60 27.27 -1.17
CA LEU A 143 5.85 28.72 -1.29
C LEU A 143 4.58 29.47 -1.69
N MET A 144 3.77 28.92 -2.61
CA MET A 144 2.50 29.56 -3.00
C MET A 144 1.50 29.62 -1.85
N VAL A 145 1.35 28.55 -1.05
CA VAL A 145 0.45 28.54 0.11
C VAL A 145 0.92 29.55 1.17
N ARG A 146 2.24 29.69 1.38
CA ARG A 146 2.77 30.72 2.28
C ARG A 146 2.54 32.13 1.76
N SER A 147 2.72 32.35 0.46
CA SER A 147 2.45 33.64 -0.17
C SER A 147 0.96 34.00 -0.14
N PHE A 148 0.06 33.02 -0.34
CA PHE A 148 -1.39 33.21 -0.24
C PHE A 148 -1.82 33.54 1.20
N TYR A 149 -1.20 32.87 2.19
CA TYR A 149 -1.47 33.13 3.61
C TYR A 149 -1.02 34.56 4.02
N VAL A 150 0.11 35.04 3.53
CA VAL A 150 0.61 36.39 3.75
C VAL A 150 -0.27 37.44 3.07
N ILE A 151 -0.76 37.17 1.86
CA ILE A 151 -1.67 38.05 1.12
C ILE A 151 -3.03 38.16 1.82
N ILE A 152 -3.56 37.09 2.37
CA ILE A 152 -4.81 37.09 3.13
C ILE A 152 -4.65 37.85 4.45
N GLN A 153 -3.52 37.73 5.13
CA GLN A 153 -3.27 38.47 6.38
C GLN A 153 -3.04 39.94 6.15
N SER A 154 -2.55 40.36 4.99
CA SER A 154 -2.30 41.78 4.71
C SER A 154 -3.54 42.54 4.20
N ASN A 155 -4.56 41.85 3.69
CA ASN A 155 -5.69 42.49 3.03
C ASN A 155 -7.06 42.31 3.70
N VAL A 156 -7.17 41.52 4.75
CA VAL A 156 -8.48 41.26 5.36
C VAL A 156 -8.37 41.19 6.89
N ASN A 157 -8.92 42.18 7.53
CA ASN A 157 -9.20 42.22 8.98
C ASN A 157 -10.43 41.35 9.26
N LEU A 158 -10.37 40.06 8.85
CA LEU A 158 -11.44 39.06 8.98
C LEU A 158 -10.97 37.94 9.88
N GLY A 159 -11.75 37.70 10.93
CA GLY A 159 -11.52 36.67 11.92
C GLY A 159 -11.24 35.31 11.33
N LYS A 160 -10.46 34.55 12.05
CA LYS A 160 -9.91 33.22 11.79
C LYS A 160 -10.77 32.35 10.85
N ILE A 161 -10.40 32.24 9.59
CA ILE A 161 -10.88 31.14 8.71
C ILE A 161 -9.87 30.03 8.83
N CYS A 162 -10.24 28.96 9.55
CA CYS A 162 -9.48 27.70 9.55
C CYS A 162 -9.90 26.88 8.36
N PHE A 163 -9.04 26.75 7.35
CA PHE A 163 -9.18 25.72 6.34
C PHE A 163 -8.51 24.45 6.87
N PHE A 164 -9.29 23.44 7.22
CA PHE A 164 -8.81 22.08 7.39
C PHE A 164 -8.66 21.45 6.02
N PHE A 165 -7.44 21.28 5.54
CA PHE A 165 -7.14 20.33 4.48
C PHE A 165 -6.74 19.01 5.15
N GLY A 166 -7.60 18.00 4.98
CA GLY A 166 -7.33 16.62 5.37
C GLY A 166 -6.22 15.96 4.55
#